data_75656a525bfadbaf8ced802583ee865c
#
_entry.id   75656a525bfadbaf8ced802583ee865c
#
_cell.length_a   1.000
_cell.length_b   1.000
_cell.length_c   1.000
_cell.angle_alpha   90.00
_cell.angle_beta   90.00
_cell.angle_gamma   90.00
#
_symmetry.space_group_name_H-M   'P 1'
#
loop_
_entity.id
_entity.type
_entity.pdbx_description
1 polymer ?
#
loop_
_entity_poly.entity_id
_entity_poly.type
_entity_poly.pdbx_seq_one_letter_code
_entity_poly.pdbx_strand_id
1 'polypeptide(L)'
;MADLFVCLTFDHDNTSSAISRGQTSPTLISRGDFGIPAAQRILRLLNEQRIPTTWFIPGHTIDSYPSCVAAVHAAGHEIGNHGWTHRVPSTLGPEGEEQELIRGNESIMRLTGKAPRGYRSPAWDLSDVSVDLLMKHGFVYDSSMMGHDYIPYQARKGDRIELLEPLEFGPDTPLVEMPISWALDDHPHFEYSRSPQGILPGGMNARLVIENFVNEFKYMKKYYDWGILTYTFHPHVIGRGHRMFMLEHMIEVLKREGANFVTMETAVGEYKTRYPNGVTLRGR
;
A
#
# COMPACT_ATOMS: atom_id res chain seq x y z
N MET A 1 5.01 -8.41 -26.83
CA MET A 1 4.13 -8.92 -25.77
C MET A 1 3.80 -7.72 -24.88
N ALA A 2 2.64 -7.67 -24.27
CA ALA A 2 2.31 -6.57 -23.36
C ALA A 2 3.21 -6.62 -22.11
N ASP A 3 3.69 -5.48 -21.66
CA ASP A 3 4.50 -5.35 -20.44
C ASP A 3 3.58 -4.98 -19.28
N LEU A 4 3.02 -6.01 -18.64
CA LEU A 4 2.05 -5.88 -17.54
C LEU A 4 2.71 -6.23 -16.22
N PHE A 5 2.82 -5.23 -15.35
CA PHE A 5 3.45 -5.36 -14.05
C PHE A 5 2.40 -5.53 -12.96
N VAL A 6 2.77 -6.29 -11.93
CA VAL A 6 1.94 -6.50 -10.74
C VAL A 6 2.78 -6.21 -9.51
N CYS A 7 2.32 -5.27 -8.69
CA CYS A 7 2.86 -4.98 -7.37
C CYS A 7 1.96 -5.65 -6.31
N LEU A 8 2.46 -6.71 -5.67
CA LEU A 8 1.86 -7.18 -4.43
C LEU A 8 2.40 -6.35 -3.27
N THR A 9 1.52 -5.69 -2.55
CA THR A 9 1.91 -4.82 -1.44
C THR A 9 1.28 -5.28 -0.14
N PHE A 10 1.98 -5.05 0.97
CA PHE A 10 1.54 -5.45 2.30
C PHE A 10 1.61 -4.25 3.25
N ASP A 11 0.46 -3.82 3.77
CA ASP A 11 0.38 -2.83 4.84
C ASP A 11 0.50 -3.60 6.18
N HIS A 12 1.70 -3.53 6.79
CA HIS A 12 2.03 -4.36 7.96
C HIS A 12 1.80 -3.64 9.27
N ASP A 13 0.55 -3.33 9.53
CA ASP A 13 0.13 -2.50 10.67
C ASP A 13 0.31 -3.18 12.02
N ASN A 14 0.09 -4.47 12.11
CA ASN A 14 0.02 -5.21 13.37
C ASN A 14 -0.92 -4.51 14.37
N THR A 15 -0.35 -4.05 15.50
CA THR A 15 -1.11 -3.37 16.55
C THR A 15 -1.23 -1.86 16.34
N SER A 16 -0.41 -1.26 15.47
CA SER A 16 -0.32 0.21 15.36
C SER A 16 -1.64 0.84 14.94
N SER A 17 -2.36 0.24 13.98
CA SER A 17 -3.67 0.75 13.55
C SER A 17 -4.76 0.66 14.64
N ALA A 18 -4.70 -0.33 15.54
CA ALA A 18 -5.60 -0.39 16.68
C ALA A 18 -5.23 0.66 17.73
N ILE A 19 -3.95 0.81 18.04
CA ILE A 19 -3.42 1.75 19.02
C ILE A 19 -3.73 3.19 18.60
N SER A 20 -3.56 3.54 17.32
CA SER A 20 -3.86 4.88 16.81
C SER A 20 -5.32 5.30 16.99
N ARG A 21 -6.22 4.33 17.07
CA ARG A 21 -7.66 4.51 17.34
C ARG A 21 -8.02 4.38 18.82
N GLY A 22 -7.05 4.29 19.73
CA GLY A 22 -7.28 4.08 21.16
C GLY A 22 -7.82 2.69 21.52
N GLN A 23 -7.72 1.71 20.64
CA GLN A 23 -8.20 0.35 20.83
C GLN A 23 -7.10 -0.52 21.44
N THR A 24 -6.96 -0.49 22.76
CA THR A 24 -5.84 -1.10 23.48
C THR A 24 -6.23 -2.34 24.31
N SER A 25 -7.43 -2.89 24.11
CA SER A 25 -7.84 -4.11 24.82
C SER A 25 -6.95 -5.30 24.45
N PRO A 26 -6.71 -6.25 25.37
CA PRO A 26 -5.88 -7.44 25.08
C PRO A 26 -6.34 -8.22 23.85
N THR A 27 -7.64 -8.29 23.58
CA THR A 27 -8.21 -8.97 22.41
C THR A 27 -7.75 -8.31 21.11
N LEU A 28 -7.82 -6.98 21.03
CA LEU A 28 -7.43 -6.24 19.82
C LEU A 28 -5.92 -6.23 19.63
N ILE A 29 -5.15 -6.10 20.71
CA ILE A 29 -3.69 -6.22 20.67
C ILE A 29 -3.28 -7.62 20.18
N SER A 30 -3.84 -8.70 20.74
CA SER A 30 -3.54 -10.08 20.31
C SER A 30 -3.89 -10.34 18.84
N ARG A 31 -4.87 -9.64 18.30
CA ARG A 31 -5.19 -9.69 16.88
C ARG A 31 -4.10 -9.08 16.01
N GLY A 32 -3.51 -7.97 16.44
CA GLY A 32 -2.33 -7.38 15.80
C GLY A 32 -1.11 -8.30 15.89
N ASP A 33 -0.89 -8.98 17.03
CA ASP A 33 0.18 -9.97 17.22
C ASP A 33 0.09 -11.13 16.22
N PHE A 34 -1.10 -11.46 15.72
CA PHE A 34 -1.27 -12.45 14.66
C PHE A 34 -0.52 -12.06 13.36
N GLY A 35 -0.19 -10.79 13.17
CA GLY A 35 0.67 -10.35 12.07
C GLY A 35 2.03 -11.07 12.03
N ILE A 36 2.57 -11.53 13.18
CA ILE A 36 3.84 -12.26 13.25
C ILE A 36 3.76 -13.62 12.53
N PRO A 37 2.93 -14.60 12.96
CA PRO A 37 2.81 -15.87 12.24
C PRO A 37 2.26 -15.69 10.81
N ALA A 38 1.48 -14.66 10.56
CA ALA A 38 0.99 -14.31 9.23
C ALA A 38 2.13 -13.91 8.29
N ALA A 39 2.99 -12.98 8.71
CA ALA A 39 4.17 -12.57 7.92
C ALA A 39 5.07 -13.77 7.59
N GLN A 40 5.31 -14.67 8.55
CA GLN A 40 6.10 -15.89 8.30
C GLN A 40 5.49 -16.78 7.21
N ARG A 41 4.15 -16.91 7.18
CA ARG A 41 3.43 -17.69 6.14
C ARG A 41 3.55 -17.04 4.79
N ILE A 42 3.34 -15.72 4.74
CA ILE A 42 3.45 -14.91 3.52
C ILE A 42 4.87 -14.98 2.97
N LEU A 43 5.89 -14.74 3.79
CA LEU A 43 7.30 -14.80 3.38
C LEU A 43 7.68 -16.16 2.81
N ARG A 44 7.18 -17.27 3.40
CA ARG A 44 7.38 -18.61 2.86
C ARG A 44 6.81 -18.75 1.46
N LEU A 45 5.55 -18.37 1.27
CA LEU A 45 4.88 -18.40 -0.04
C LEU A 45 5.62 -17.55 -1.08
N LEU A 46 5.99 -16.31 -0.73
CA LEU A 46 6.70 -15.39 -1.63
C LEU A 46 8.07 -15.94 -2.03
N ASN A 47 8.81 -16.55 -1.09
CA ASN A 47 10.09 -17.19 -1.35
C ASN A 47 9.92 -18.40 -2.28
N GLU A 48 8.97 -19.31 -2.02
CA GLU A 48 8.65 -20.45 -2.86
C GLU A 48 8.28 -20.02 -4.29
N GLN A 49 7.53 -18.94 -4.39
CA GLN A 49 7.07 -18.37 -5.65
C GLN A 49 8.10 -17.41 -6.30
N ARG A 50 9.19 -17.04 -5.59
CA ARG A 50 10.23 -16.07 -6.03
C ARG A 50 9.64 -14.74 -6.45
N ILE A 51 8.77 -14.16 -5.63
CA ILE A 51 8.07 -12.90 -5.92
C ILE A 51 8.63 -11.78 -5.03
N PRO A 52 9.19 -10.72 -5.62
CA PRO A 52 9.51 -9.50 -4.90
C PRO A 52 8.22 -8.72 -4.59
N THR A 53 8.17 -8.10 -3.42
CA THR A 53 7.00 -7.34 -2.96
C THR A 53 7.42 -6.07 -2.22
N THR A 54 6.48 -5.15 -2.00
CA THR A 54 6.68 -3.94 -1.21
C THR A 54 5.85 -4.02 0.08
N TRP A 55 6.47 -3.69 1.20
CA TRP A 55 5.82 -3.68 2.51
C TRP A 55 5.83 -2.26 3.06
N PHE A 56 4.65 -1.67 3.24
CA PHE A 56 4.48 -0.40 3.92
C PHE A 56 4.29 -0.66 5.41
N ILE A 57 5.23 -0.19 6.22
CA ILE A 57 5.30 -0.58 7.62
C ILE A 57 5.33 0.65 8.52
N PRO A 58 4.37 0.81 9.44
CA PRO A 58 4.45 1.87 10.44
C PRO A 58 5.70 1.74 11.29
N GLY A 59 6.37 2.84 11.59
CA GLY A 59 7.57 2.83 12.41
C GLY A 59 7.34 2.19 13.79
N HIS A 60 6.16 2.37 14.38
CA HIS A 60 5.74 1.71 15.60
C HIS A 60 5.75 0.17 15.49
N THR A 61 5.33 -0.37 14.35
CA THR A 61 5.39 -1.82 14.09
C THR A 61 6.85 -2.29 13.98
N ILE A 62 7.72 -1.52 13.32
CA ILE A 62 9.16 -1.82 13.23
C ILE A 62 9.77 -1.88 14.64
N ASP A 63 9.50 -0.88 15.45
CA ASP A 63 10.09 -0.75 16.79
C ASP A 63 9.51 -1.77 17.79
N SER A 64 8.24 -2.18 17.62
CA SER A 64 7.57 -3.14 18.51
C SER A 64 7.82 -4.61 18.12
N TYR A 65 8.04 -4.91 16.83
CA TYR A 65 8.21 -6.27 16.30
C TYR A 65 9.50 -6.44 15.48
N PRO A 66 10.67 -6.03 16.00
CA PRO A 66 11.89 -5.87 15.20
C PRO A 66 12.32 -7.17 14.50
N SER A 67 12.21 -8.33 15.15
CA SER A 67 12.57 -9.62 14.54
C SER A 67 11.66 -10.00 13.38
N CYS A 68 10.37 -9.71 13.47
CA CYS A 68 9.40 -9.99 12.42
C CYS A 68 9.70 -9.14 11.17
N VAL A 69 9.92 -7.84 11.37
CA VAL A 69 10.18 -6.90 10.26
C VAL A 69 11.58 -7.10 9.68
N ALA A 70 12.58 -7.45 10.51
CA ALA A 70 13.90 -7.81 10.02
C ALA A 70 13.87 -9.02 9.06
N ALA A 71 12.97 -9.98 9.29
CA ALA A 71 12.79 -11.11 8.38
C ALA A 71 12.24 -10.68 7.01
N VAL A 72 11.34 -9.69 6.96
CA VAL A 72 10.83 -9.11 5.70
C VAL A 72 11.97 -8.47 4.92
N HIS A 73 12.78 -7.62 5.57
CA HIS A 73 13.93 -6.97 4.95
C HIS A 73 14.99 -7.99 4.49
N ALA A 74 15.32 -8.97 5.33
CA ALA A 74 16.31 -10.01 4.99
C ALA A 74 15.88 -10.90 3.81
N ALA A 75 14.57 -11.02 3.57
CA ALA A 75 14.04 -11.72 2.40
C ALA A 75 14.15 -10.88 1.10
N GLY A 76 14.66 -9.65 1.16
CA GLY A 76 14.91 -8.81 0.00
C GLY A 76 13.69 -8.03 -0.50
N HIS A 77 12.65 -7.93 0.31
CA HIS A 77 11.47 -7.11 -0.03
C HIS A 77 11.74 -5.62 0.21
N GLU A 78 11.08 -4.77 -0.57
CA GLU A 78 11.11 -3.33 -0.38
C GLU A 78 10.34 -2.93 0.88
N ILE A 79 10.89 -1.97 1.65
CA ILE A 79 10.23 -1.38 2.83
C ILE A 79 9.89 0.08 2.52
N GLY A 80 8.60 0.40 2.51
CA GLY A 80 8.06 1.75 2.39
C GLY A 80 7.57 2.30 3.74
N ASN A 81 7.43 3.63 3.81
CA ASN A 81 6.94 4.33 4.99
C ASN A 81 5.40 4.30 5.04
N HIS A 82 4.83 4.02 6.23
CA HIS A 82 3.39 4.03 6.52
C HIS A 82 3.07 4.86 7.78
N GLY A 83 3.74 6.03 7.92
CA GLY A 83 3.72 6.81 9.15
C GLY A 83 4.48 6.14 10.29
N TRP A 84 4.28 6.63 11.53
CA TRP A 84 4.87 5.97 12.70
C TRP A 84 3.83 5.21 13.52
N THR A 85 2.72 5.85 13.95
CA THR A 85 1.64 5.21 14.72
C THR A 85 0.43 4.81 13.89
N HIS A 86 0.50 4.87 12.58
CA HIS A 86 -0.65 4.68 11.70
C HIS A 86 -1.78 5.72 11.95
N ARG A 87 -1.41 6.96 12.31
CA ARG A 87 -2.38 8.06 12.42
C ARG A 87 -2.67 8.61 11.04
N VAL A 88 -3.95 8.89 10.77
CA VAL A 88 -4.43 9.38 9.48
C VAL A 88 -3.98 10.82 9.26
N PRO A 89 -3.21 11.15 8.21
CA PRO A 89 -2.66 12.48 7.95
C PRO A 89 -3.70 13.61 7.97
N SER A 90 -4.84 13.43 7.32
CA SER A 90 -5.93 14.43 7.29
C SER A 90 -6.47 14.81 8.66
N THR A 91 -6.18 14.01 9.71
CA THR A 91 -6.58 14.30 11.10
C THR A 91 -5.50 15.00 11.92
N LEU A 92 -4.32 15.19 11.32
CA LEU A 92 -3.17 15.82 11.97
C LEU A 92 -2.97 17.24 11.42
N GLY A 93 -2.43 18.13 12.24
CA GLY A 93 -1.89 19.37 11.69
C GLY A 93 -0.56 19.10 10.96
N PRO A 94 -0.05 20.07 10.17
CA PRO A 94 1.17 19.90 9.37
C PRO A 94 2.37 19.39 10.17
N GLU A 95 2.60 19.93 11.36
CA GLU A 95 3.70 19.53 12.25
C GLU A 95 3.52 18.10 12.77
N GLY A 96 2.28 17.71 13.08
CA GLY A 96 1.96 16.35 13.54
C GLY A 96 2.17 15.30 12.46
N GLU A 97 1.76 15.61 11.24
CA GLU A 97 1.98 14.75 10.06
C GLU A 97 3.48 14.61 9.76
N GLU A 98 4.21 15.72 9.75
CA GLU A 98 5.65 15.70 9.50
C GLU A 98 6.39 14.87 10.56
N GLN A 99 6.01 14.94 11.82
CA GLN A 99 6.58 14.12 12.89
C GLN A 99 6.32 12.63 12.70
N GLU A 100 5.12 12.23 12.30
CA GLU A 100 4.80 10.82 11.96
C GLU A 100 5.70 10.33 10.81
N LEU A 101 5.89 11.16 9.78
CA LEU A 101 6.71 10.84 8.62
C LEU A 101 8.20 10.67 9.00
N ILE A 102 8.76 11.64 9.75
CA ILE A 102 10.16 11.63 10.21
C ILE A 102 10.43 10.40 11.08
N ARG A 103 9.60 10.14 12.08
CA ARG A 103 9.77 8.98 12.98
C ARG A 103 9.67 7.65 12.23
N GLY A 104 8.76 7.55 11.25
CA GLY A 104 8.67 6.41 10.36
C GLY A 104 9.97 6.20 9.57
N ASN A 105 10.51 7.27 8.99
CA ASN A 105 11.81 7.24 8.28
C ASN A 105 12.96 6.80 9.18
N GLU A 106 13.03 7.31 10.41
CA GLU A 106 14.07 6.93 11.38
C GLU A 106 14.01 5.44 11.72
N SER A 107 12.80 4.88 11.94
CA SER A 107 12.64 3.45 12.21
C SER A 107 13.08 2.60 11.01
N ILE A 108 12.70 2.98 9.78
CA ILE A 108 13.13 2.30 8.56
C ILE A 108 14.63 2.42 8.35
N MET A 109 15.21 3.59 8.57
CA MET A 109 16.65 3.80 8.44
C MET A 109 17.43 2.92 9.43
N ARG A 110 16.97 2.79 10.68
CA ARG A 110 17.61 1.87 11.65
C ARG A 110 17.53 0.41 11.20
N LEU A 111 16.42 0.01 10.57
CA LEU A 111 16.23 -1.35 10.10
C LEU A 111 17.04 -1.69 8.85
N THR A 112 17.03 -0.80 7.85
CA THR A 112 17.49 -1.09 6.48
C THR A 112 18.83 -0.44 6.14
N GLY A 113 19.28 0.56 6.92
CA GLY A 113 20.42 1.43 6.61
C GLY A 113 20.16 2.44 5.48
N LYS A 114 18.90 2.55 4.98
CA LYS A 114 18.53 3.41 3.85
C LYS A 114 17.24 4.15 4.15
N ALA A 115 17.10 5.36 3.61
CA ALA A 115 15.83 6.08 3.61
C ALA A 115 14.81 5.38 2.70
N PRO A 116 13.52 5.32 3.09
CA PRO A 116 12.48 4.77 2.22
C PRO A 116 12.30 5.65 0.98
N ARG A 117 11.98 5.01 -0.14
CA ARG A 117 11.72 5.70 -1.40
C ARG A 117 10.24 5.92 -1.65
N GLY A 118 9.41 5.07 -1.05
CA GLY A 118 7.97 5.07 -1.19
C GLY A 118 7.24 5.32 0.11
N TYR A 119 6.07 5.92 -0.03
CA TYR A 119 5.13 6.19 1.04
C TYR A 119 3.76 5.61 0.69
N ARG A 120 3.02 5.21 1.70
CA ARG A 120 1.58 4.98 1.65
C ARG A 120 0.96 5.58 2.90
N SER A 121 -0.08 6.38 2.72
CA SER A 121 -0.78 7.00 3.84
C SER A 121 -1.57 5.99 4.65
N PRO A 122 -1.54 6.02 5.99
CA PRO A 122 -2.54 5.36 6.81
C PRO A 122 -3.97 5.68 6.35
N ALA A 123 -4.80 4.65 6.21
CA ALA A 123 -6.16 4.73 5.67
C ALA A 123 -6.26 5.35 4.26
N TRP A 124 -5.14 5.49 3.54
CA TRP A 124 -5.04 6.08 2.21
C TRP A 124 -5.62 7.50 2.12
N ASP A 125 -5.52 8.25 3.20
CA ASP A 125 -6.08 9.60 3.32
C ASP A 125 -4.97 10.62 3.58
N LEU A 126 -4.69 11.43 2.56
CA LEU A 126 -3.68 12.47 2.59
C LEU A 126 -4.28 13.79 3.10
N SER A 127 -3.45 14.63 3.67
CA SER A 127 -3.77 16.04 3.97
C SER A 127 -3.37 16.96 2.81
N ASP A 128 -3.77 18.22 2.91
CA ASP A 128 -3.42 19.25 1.92
C ASP A 128 -1.90 19.50 1.81
N VAL A 129 -1.12 19.13 2.84
CA VAL A 129 0.33 19.33 2.89
C VAL A 129 1.13 18.05 2.61
N SER A 130 0.48 16.89 2.53
CA SER A 130 1.15 15.59 2.37
C SER A 130 2.12 15.56 1.20
N VAL A 131 1.68 16.00 0.02
CA VAL A 131 2.52 15.98 -1.20
C VAL A 131 3.77 16.83 -1.02
N ASP A 132 3.65 18.01 -0.40
CA ASP A 132 4.79 18.88 -0.10
C ASP A 132 5.75 18.25 0.90
N LEU A 133 5.24 17.62 1.95
CA LEU A 133 6.05 16.92 2.94
C LEU A 133 6.77 15.71 2.33
N LEU A 134 6.10 14.94 1.50
CA LEU A 134 6.72 13.80 0.81
C LEU A 134 7.87 14.24 -0.08
N MET A 135 7.69 15.31 -0.87
CA MET A 135 8.76 15.89 -1.68
C MET A 135 9.91 16.46 -0.82
N LYS A 136 9.59 17.16 0.26
CA LYS A 136 10.57 17.71 1.21
C LYS A 136 11.47 16.63 1.80
N HIS A 137 10.91 15.47 2.11
CA HIS A 137 11.63 14.33 2.70
C HIS A 137 12.19 13.34 1.67
N GLY A 138 12.15 13.66 0.37
CA GLY A 138 12.84 12.92 -0.69
C GLY A 138 12.17 11.64 -1.14
N PHE A 139 10.87 11.48 -0.89
CA PHE A 139 10.11 10.38 -1.45
C PHE A 139 10.00 10.49 -2.97
N VAL A 140 10.01 9.36 -3.63
CA VAL A 140 9.98 9.25 -5.10
C VAL A 140 8.61 8.92 -5.61
N TYR A 141 7.83 8.21 -4.78
CA TYR A 141 6.45 7.87 -5.07
C TYR A 141 5.61 7.83 -3.79
N ASP A 142 4.33 8.11 -3.99
CA ASP A 142 3.23 7.80 -3.07
C ASP A 142 2.35 6.69 -3.66
N SER A 143 1.59 6.02 -2.83
CA SER A 143 0.60 5.02 -3.23
C SER A 143 -0.63 5.12 -2.34
N SER A 144 -1.31 6.26 -2.42
CA SER A 144 -2.49 6.57 -1.58
C SER A 144 -3.70 7.05 -2.38
N MET A 145 -3.51 7.51 -3.62
CA MET A 145 -4.58 8.08 -4.44
C MET A 145 -5.08 7.10 -5.51
N MET A 146 -6.31 7.33 -6.00
CA MET A 146 -7.07 6.42 -6.88
C MET A 146 -7.45 7.07 -8.20
N GLY A 147 -6.59 7.91 -8.76
CA GLY A 147 -6.91 8.68 -9.97
C GLY A 147 -6.86 7.88 -11.27
N HIS A 148 -6.28 6.69 -11.26
CA HIS A 148 -6.25 5.75 -12.40
C HIS A 148 -6.12 4.31 -11.90
N ASP A 149 -6.48 3.32 -12.73
CA ASP A 149 -6.38 1.91 -12.33
C ASP A 149 -5.00 1.30 -12.62
N TYR A 150 -4.34 1.69 -13.74
CA TYR A 150 -3.16 0.98 -14.25
C TYR A 150 -1.98 1.87 -14.63
N ILE A 151 -2.19 3.16 -14.81
CA ILE A 151 -1.13 4.08 -15.23
C ILE A 151 -0.76 4.99 -14.07
N PRO A 152 0.46 4.89 -13.54
CA PRO A 152 0.95 5.88 -12.59
C PRO A 152 0.93 7.28 -13.19
N TYR A 153 0.82 8.27 -12.35
CA TYR A 153 0.70 9.67 -12.77
C TYR A 153 1.44 10.60 -11.81
N GLN A 154 1.59 11.84 -12.21
CA GLN A 154 2.17 12.88 -11.35
C GLN A 154 1.13 13.37 -10.35
N ALA A 155 1.45 13.30 -9.06
CA ALA A 155 0.61 13.84 -8.00
C ALA A 155 0.46 15.35 -8.17
N ARG A 156 -0.76 15.87 -8.00
CA ARG A 156 -1.03 17.31 -7.94
C ARG A 156 -1.01 17.80 -6.50
N LYS A 157 -0.85 19.11 -6.34
CA LYS A 157 -0.99 19.80 -5.06
C LYS A 157 -1.71 21.13 -5.22
N GLY A 158 -2.38 21.57 -4.17
CA GLY A 158 -3.03 22.89 -4.15
C GLY A 158 -4.23 23.01 -5.08
N ASP A 159 -4.97 21.92 -5.26
CA ASP A 159 -6.29 21.95 -5.91
C ASP A 159 -7.20 22.89 -5.10
N ARG A 160 -7.90 23.80 -5.76
CA ARG A 160 -8.87 24.68 -5.11
C ARG A 160 -10.27 24.08 -5.22
N ILE A 161 -10.83 23.78 -4.06
CA ILE A 161 -12.12 23.10 -3.93
C ILE A 161 -13.11 24.04 -3.27
N GLU A 162 -14.09 24.51 -4.03
CA GLU A 162 -15.18 25.36 -3.57
C GLU A 162 -16.51 24.64 -3.81
N LEU A 163 -17.42 24.68 -2.84
CA LEU A 163 -18.65 23.89 -2.91
C LEU A 163 -19.54 24.19 -4.12
N LEU A 164 -19.54 25.45 -4.57
CA LEU A 164 -20.44 25.95 -5.62
C LEU A 164 -19.70 26.32 -6.91
N GLU A 165 -18.41 26.07 -7.00
CA GLU A 165 -17.58 26.38 -8.15
C GLU A 165 -16.96 25.09 -8.73
N PRO A 166 -16.62 25.07 -10.02
CA PRO A 166 -15.83 23.99 -10.59
C PRO A 166 -14.47 23.83 -9.88
N LEU A 167 -13.99 22.59 -9.80
CA LEU A 167 -12.65 22.29 -9.27
C LEU A 167 -11.57 23.00 -10.11
N GLU A 168 -10.73 23.79 -9.46
CA GLU A 168 -9.52 24.33 -10.06
C GLU A 168 -8.33 23.43 -9.73
N PHE A 169 -7.75 22.81 -10.77
CA PHE A 169 -6.62 21.91 -10.60
C PHE A 169 -5.34 22.65 -10.28
N GLY A 170 -4.68 22.28 -9.23
CA GLY A 170 -3.33 22.71 -8.87
C GLY A 170 -2.25 22.16 -9.83
N PRO A 171 -1.00 22.55 -9.70
CA PRO A 171 0.10 22.08 -10.56
C PRO A 171 0.45 20.61 -10.27
N ASP A 172 0.88 19.89 -11.32
CA ASP A 172 1.51 18.58 -11.18
C ASP A 172 2.88 18.72 -10.51
N THR A 173 3.29 17.69 -9.79
CA THR A 173 4.57 17.62 -9.07
C THR A 173 5.44 16.49 -9.62
N PRO A 174 6.74 16.43 -9.29
CA PRO A 174 7.59 15.30 -9.67
C PRO A 174 7.32 14.00 -8.87
N LEU A 175 6.47 14.05 -7.82
CA LEU A 175 6.09 12.88 -7.06
C LEU A 175 5.22 11.97 -7.92
N VAL A 176 5.62 10.70 -8.03
CA VAL A 176 4.83 9.69 -8.77
C VAL A 176 3.76 9.12 -7.86
N GLU A 177 2.53 9.15 -8.31
CA GLU A 177 1.43 8.43 -7.69
C GLU A 177 1.31 7.04 -8.32
N MET A 178 1.44 6.01 -7.48
CA MET A 178 1.25 4.61 -7.83
C MET A 178 -0.18 4.21 -7.46
N PRO A 179 -1.11 4.13 -8.43
CA PRO A 179 -2.52 4.01 -8.14
C PRO A 179 -2.87 2.77 -7.33
N ILE A 180 -3.85 2.92 -6.47
CA ILE A 180 -4.45 1.86 -5.65
C ILE A 180 -5.97 1.87 -5.80
N SER A 181 -6.62 0.84 -5.28
CA SER A 181 -8.08 0.76 -5.28
C SER A 181 -8.58 0.01 -4.05
N TRP A 182 -9.58 0.55 -3.36
CA TRP A 182 -10.28 -0.15 -2.28
C TRP A 182 -10.84 -1.51 -2.71
N ALA A 183 -11.17 -1.67 -4.00
CA ALA A 183 -11.66 -2.94 -4.55
C ALA A 183 -10.58 -4.03 -4.59
N LEU A 184 -9.30 -3.64 -4.58
CA LEU A 184 -8.13 -4.54 -4.64
C LEU A 184 -7.35 -4.59 -3.32
N ASP A 185 -7.99 -4.17 -2.23
CA ASP A 185 -7.50 -4.27 -0.86
C ASP A 185 -8.23 -5.40 -0.12
N ASP A 186 -7.51 -6.23 0.61
CA ASP A 186 -8.11 -7.34 1.37
C ASP A 186 -8.92 -6.86 2.60
N HIS A 187 -8.61 -5.69 3.14
CA HIS A 187 -9.21 -5.18 4.36
C HIS A 187 -10.72 -4.93 4.24
N PRO A 188 -11.24 -4.20 3.23
CA PRO A 188 -12.68 -4.00 3.07
C PRO A 188 -13.47 -5.31 2.88
N HIS A 189 -12.83 -6.32 2.31
CA HIS A 189 -13.49 -7.59 1.99
C HIS A 189 -13.53 -8.57 3.17
N PHE A 190 -12.47 -8.60 3.97
CA PHE A 190 -12.30 -9.68 4.95
C PHE A 190 -12.27 -9.23 6.39
N GLU A 191 -12.05 -7.94 6.64
CA GLU A 191 -11.85 -7.49 8.01
C GLU A 191 -13.17 -7.31 8.73
N TYR A 192 -13.31 -8.05 9.85
CA TYR A 192 -14.36 -7.80 10.81
C TYR A 192 -13.81 -6.91 11.93
N SER A 193 -14.38 -5.73 12.09
CA SER A 193 -14.03 -4.82 13.17
C SER A 193 -15.29 -4.26 13.81
N ARG A 194 -15.29 -4.21 15.14
CA ARG A 194 -16.35 -3.58 15.94
C ARG A 194 -15.75 -2.44 16.75
N SER A 195 -16.34 -1.27 16.62
CA SER A 195 -15.92 -0.07 17.33
C SER A 195 -17.16 0.73 17.78
N PRO A 196 -17.02 1.75 18.65
CA PRO A 196 -18.10 2.66 18.95
C PRO A 196 -18.71 3.36 17.72
N GLN A 197 -17.93 3.52 16.66
CA GLN A 197 -18.34 4.17 15.41
C GLN A 197 -19.14 3.24 14.49
N GLY A 198 -19.11 1.94 14.74
CA GLY A 198 -19.86 0.97 13.94
C GLY A 198 -19.20 -0.39 13.81
N ILE A 199 -19.73 -1.18 12.90
CA ILE A 199 -19.26 -2.53 12.57
C ILE A 199 -18.80 -2.55 11.10
N LEU A 200 -17.55 -2.93 10.86
CA LEU A 200 -17.09 -3.37 9.56
C LEU A 200 -17.40 -4.87 9.46
N PRO A 201 -18.32 -5.28 8.59
CA PRO A 201 -18.89 -6.64 8.63
C PRO A 201 -17.90 -7.72 8.19
N GLY A 202 -16.97 -7.44 7.28
CA GLY A 202 -15.96 -8.37 6.80
C GLY A 202 -16.51 -9.72 6.34
N GLY A 203 -15.60 -10.70 6.22
CA GLY A 203 -16.00 -12.11 6.07
C GLY A 203 -16.53 -12.51 4.70
N MET A 204 -16.23 -11.75 3.65
CA MET A 204 -16.60 -12.14 2.27
C MET A 204 -15.99 -13.49 1.89
N ASN A 205 -16.63 -14.18 0.95
CA ASN A 205 -16.10 -15.42 0.42
C ASN A 205 -14.84 -15.17 -0.40
N ALA A 206 -13.72 -15.77 0.01
CA ALA A 206 -12.42 -15.58 -0.62
C ALA A 206 -12.41 -15.93 -2.12
N ARG A 207 -13.22 -16.90 -2.56
CA ARG A 207 -13.34 -17.27 -3.98
C ARG A 207 -13.94 -16.14 -4.83
N LEU A 208 -14.93 -15.43 -4.31
CA LEU A 208 -15.53 -14.30 -5.04
C LEU A 208 -14.58 -13.10 -5.09
N VAL A 209 -13.85 -12.86 -4.01
CA VAL A 209 -12.87 -11.77 -3.97
C VAL A 209 -11.72 -12.02 -4.97
N ILE A 210 -11.17 -13.24 -5.00
CA ILE A 210 -10.10 -13.57 -5.95
C ILE A 210 -10.56 -13.48 -7.40
N GLU A 211 -11.81 -13.83 -7.68
CA GLU A 211 -12.37 -13.70 -9.03
C GLU A 211 -12.33 -12.23 -9.49
N ASN A 212 -12.73 -11.30 -8.63
CA ASN A 212 -12.64 -9.86 -8.91
C ASN A 212 -11.18 -9.42 -9.13
N PHE A 213 -10.26 -9.83 -8.25
CA PHE A 213 -8.84 -9.47 -8.35
C PHE A 213 -8.22 -9.97 -9.65
N VAL A 214 -8.49 -11.22 -10.03
CA VAL A 214 -8.00 -11.80 -11.29
C VAL A 214 -8.64 -11.14 -12.50
N ASN A 215 -9.92 -10.83 -12.45
CA ASN A 215 -10.62 -10.18 -13.55
C ASN A 215 -10.10 -8.76 -13.80
N GLU A 216 -9.65 -8.06 -12.78
CA GLU A 216 -9.01 -6.74 -12.91
C GLU A 216 -7.72 -6.84 -13.75
N PHE A 217 -6.86 -7.81 -13.46
CA PHE A 217 -5.66 -8.07 -14.27
C PHE A 217 -6.02 -8.46 -15.72
N LYS A 218 -7.03 -9.32 -15.90
CA LYS A 218 -7.48 -9.72 -17.25
C LYS A 218 -8.04 -8.55 -18.04
N TYR A 219 -8.71 -7.61 -17.37
CA TYR A 219 -9.18 -6.39 -18.03
C TYR A 219 -7.99 -5.54 -18.48
N MET A 220 -7.01 -5.29 -17.60
CA MET A 220 -5.78 -4.60 -17.97
C MET A 220 -5.11 -5.27 -19.17
N LYS A 221 -4.92 -6.59 -19.13
CA LYS A 221 -4.31 -7.38 -20.22
C LYS A 221 -5.06 -7.26 -21.55
N LYS A 222 -6.38 -7.12 -21.50
CA LYS A 222 -7.21 -7.03 -22.71
C LYS A 222 -7.13 -5.67 -23.41
N TYR A 223 -6.99 -4.60 -22.64
CA TYR A 223 -7.15 -3.25 -23.15
C TYR A 223 -5.88 -2.39 -23.12
N TYR A 224 -4.82 -2.86 -22.45
CA TYR A 224 -3.57 -2.13 -22.31
C TYR A 224 -2.38 -2.97 -22.77
N ASP A 225 -1.46 -2.36 -23.49
CA ASP A 225 -0.20 -2.96 -23.90
C ASP A 225 0.92 -2.76 -22.86
N TRP A 226 0.68 -1.86 -21.89
CA TRP A 226 1.52 -1.58 -20.76
C TRP A 226 0.66 -1.13 -19.56
N GLY A 227 1.01 -1.57 -18.36
CA GLY A 227 0.33 -1.13 -17.16
C GLY A 227 0.92 -1.73 -15.89
N ILE A 228 0.61 -1.10 -14.75
CA ILE A 228 0.99 -1.53 -13.41
C ILE A 228 -0.29 -1.68 -12.58
N LEU A 229 -0.50 -2.87 -12.02
CA LEU A 229 -1.64 -3.15 -11.15
C LEU A 229 -1.15 -3.41 -9.73
N THR A 230 -1.73 -2.68 -8.77
CA THR A 230 -1.40 -2.82 -7.35
C THR A 230 -2.49 -3.59 -6.61
N TYR A 231 -2.07 -4.62 -5.86
CA TYR A 231 -2.89 -5.31 -4.88
C TYR A 231 -2.38 -4.99 -3.49
N THR A 232 -3.30 -4.74 -2.56
CA THR A 232 -2.96 -4.45 -1.16
C THR A 232 -3.48 -5.54 -0.23
N PHE A 233 -2.62 -5.98 0.65
CA PHE A 233 -2.91 -7.00 1.65
C PHE A 233 -2.43 -6.53 3.03
N HIS A 234 -3.10 -7.02 4.06
CA HIS A 234 -2.68 -6.82 5.44
C HIS A 234 -2.31 -8.19 6.04
N PRO A 235 -1.08 -8.39 6.55
CA PRO A 235 -0.66 -9.69 7.06
C PRO A 235 -1.65 -10.31 8.05
N HIS A 236 -2.19 -9.52 8.98
CA HIS A 236 -3.17 -10.00 9.96
C HIS A 236 -4.54 -10.35 9.35
N VAL A 237 -4.81 -9.91 8.11
CA VAL A 237 -6.03 -10.21 7.34
C VAL A 237 -5.81 -11.40 6.41
N ILE A 238 -4.92 -11.28 5.42
CA ILE A 238 -4.69 -12.30 4.40
C ILE A 238 -4.01 -13.55 4.97
N GLY A 239 -3.21 -13.43 6.02
CA GLY A 239 -2.41 -14.53 6.59
C GLY A 239 -3.20 -15.63 7.29
N ARG A 240 -4.54 -15.59 7.33
CA ARG A 240 -5.39 -16.68 7.81
C ARG A 240 -5.33 -17.85 6.82
N GLY A 241 -5.25 -19.09 7.32
CA GLY A 241 -4.98 -20.27 6.50
C GLY A 241 -5.82 -20.39 5.23
N HIS A 242 -7.13 -20.21 5.33
CA HIS A 242 -8.04 -20.25 4.17
C HIS A 242 -7.82 -19.12 3.17
N ARG A 243 -7.33 -17.97 3.62
CA ARG A 243 -7.01 -16.81 2.76
C ARG A 243 -5.61 -16.94 2.17
N MET A 244 -4.69 -17.64 2.84
CA MET A 244 -3.39 -17.99 2.25
C MET A 244 -3.56 -18.86 1.00
N PHE A 245 -4.50 -19.82 1.00
CA PHE A 245 -4.84 -20.56 -0.23
C PHE A 245 -5.40 -19.68 -1.34
N MET A 246 -6.16 -18.65 -0.99
CA MET A 246 -6.61 -17.65 -1.96
C MET A 246 -5.42 -16.90 -2.57
N LEU A 247 -4.50 -16.39 -1.75
CA LEU A 247 -3.33 -15.65 -2.21
C LEU A 247 -2.44 -16.52 -3.11
N GLU A 248 -2.17 -17.75 -2.71
CA GLU A 248 -1.40 -18.73 -3.48
C GLU A 248 -2.04 -18.96 -4.86
N HIS A 249 -3.35 -19.26 -4.89
CA HIS A 249 -4.07 -19.47 -6.14
C HIS A 249 -4.08 -18.21 -7.04
N MET A 250 -4.26 -17.03 -6.45
CA MET A 250 -4.20 -15.76 -7.21
C MET A 250 -2.84 -15.61 -7.89
N ILE A 251 -1.75 -15.80 -7.16
CA ILE A 251 -0.38 -15.72 -7.70
C ILE A 251 -0.20 -16.69 -8.88
N GLU A 252 -0.63 -17.94 -8.73
CA GLU A 252 -0.55 -18.95 -9.79
C GLU A 252 -1.33 -18.55 -11.04
N VAL A 253 -2.54 -18.01 -10.88
CA VAL A 253 -3.35 -17.54 -11.99
C VAL A 253 -2.69 -16.36 -12.68
N LEU A 254 -2.25 -15.35 -11.94
CA LEU A 254 -1.61 -14.16 -12.49
C LEU A 254 -0.32 -14.51 -13.26
N LYS A 255 0.50 -15.46 -12.74
CA LYS A 255 1.67 -15.97 -13.47
C LYS A 255 1.29 -16.62 -14.79
N ARG A 256 0.27 -17.47 -14.82
CA ARG A 256 -0.23 -18.10 -16.07
C ARG A 256 -0.77 -17.07 -17.06
N GLU A 257 -1.34 -15.98 -16.55
CA GLU A 257 -1.80 -14.88 -17.40
C GLU A 257 -0.65 -13.97 -17.89
N GLY A 258 0.57 -14.16 -17.42
CA GLY A 258 1.76 -13.42 -17.87
C GLY A 258 2.08 -12.17 -17.06
N ALA A 259 1.66 -12.10 -15.79
CA ALA A 259 2.01 -11.01 -14.89
C ALA A 259 3.52 -10.98 -14.57
N ASN A 260 4.13 -9.81 -14.66
CA ASN A 260 5.49 -9.53 -14.21
C ASN A 260 5.44 -8.96 -12.79
N PHE A 261 5.80 -9.78 -11.80
CA PHE A 261 5.80 -9.33 -10.40
C PHE A 261 7.04 -8.50 -10.08
N VAL A 262 6.85 -7.30 -9.57
CA VAL A 262 7.92 -6.35 -9.23
C VAL A 262 7.61 -5.63 -7.91
N THR A 263 8.65 -5.02 -7.31
CA THR A 263 8.46 -4.04 -6.22
C THR A 263 7.91 -2.72 -6.78
N MET A 264 7.32 -1.88 -5.94
CA MET A 264 6.86 -0.57 -6.37
C MET A 264 8.00 0.33 -6.83
N GLU A 265 9.17 0.31 -6.17
CA GLU A 265 10.33 1.08 -6.62
C GLU A 265 10.77 0.67 -8.03
N THR A 266 10.76 -0.63 -8.33
CA THR A 266 11.03 -1.15 -9.69
C THR A 266 9.96 -0.68 -10.67
N ALA A 267 8.68 -0.78 -10.32
CA ALA A 267 7.58 -0.34 -11.16
C ALA A 267 7.63 1.17 -11.47
N VAL A 268 8.04 2.00 -10.50
CA VAL A 268 8.28 3.44 -10.73
C VAL A 268 9.41 3.66 -11.74
N GLY A 269 10.46 2.83 -11.72
CA GLY A 269 11.52 2.84 -12.72
C GLY A 269 11.01 2.56 -14.14
N GLU A 270 10.17 1.52 -14.28
CA GLU A 270 9.51 1.17 -15.54
C GLU A 270 8.59 2.30 -16.03
N TYR A 271 7.80 2.88 -15.12
CA TYR A 271 6.96 4.04 -15.45
C TYR A 271 7.78 5.21 -15.98
N LYS A 272 8.86 5.60 -15.29
CA LYS A 272 9.72 6.73 -15.72
C LYS A 272 10.41 6.46 -17.05
N THR A 273 10.71 5.20 -17.33
CA THR A 273 11.26 4.78 -18.64
C THR A 273 10.22 4.90 -19.74
N ARG A 274 8.99 4.46 -19.49
CA ARG A 274 7.87 4.50 -20.44
C ARG A 274 7.36 5.91 -20.69
N TYR A 275 7.31 6.72 -19.63
CA TYR A 275 6.76 8.09 -19.64
C TYR A 275 7.78 9.10 -19.08
N PRO A 276 8.84 9.43 -19.82
CA PRO A 276 9.91 10.31 -19.31
C PRO A 276 9.45 11.72 -18.98
N ASN A 277 8.33 12.17 -19.56
CA ASN A 277 7.72 13.47 -19.28
C ASN A 277 6.61 13.39 -18.21
N GLY A 278 6.39 12.22 -17.64
CA GLY A 278 5.29 11.96 -16.72
C GLY A 278 3.93 11.83 -17.42
N VAL A 279 2.92 11.45 -16.64
CA VAL A 279 1.51 11.41 -17.04
C VAL A 279 0.72 12.33 -16.14
N THR A 280 -0.13 13.17 -16.70
CA THR A 280 -1.04 14.04 -15.95
C THR A 280 -2.49 13.57 -16.14
N LEU A 281 -3.31 13.66 -15.09
CA LEU A 281 -4.73 13.29 -15.15
C LEU A 281 -5.63 14.42 -15.64
N ARG A 282 -5.08 15.56 -16.02
CA ARG A 282 -5.86 16.63 -16.62
C ARG A 282 -6.34 16.17 -17.99
N GLY A 283 -7.65 16.29 -18.20
CA GLY A 283 -8.28 15.82 -19.43
C GLY A 283 -7.53 16.25 -20.69
N ARG A 284 -7.18 15.25 -21.46
CA ARG A 284 -6.81 15.40 -22.87
C ARG A 284 -8.07 15.44 -23.71
#